data_7326b76bc31f97a22dc10eaf787aed74
#
_entry.id   7326b76bc31f97a22dc10eaf787aed74
#
_cell.length_a   1.000
_cell.length_b   1.000
_cell.length_c   1.000
_cell.angle_alpha   90.00
_cell.angle_beta   90.00
_cell.angle_gamma   90.00
#
_symmetry.space_group_name_H-M   'P 1'
#
loop_
_entity.id
_entity.type
_entity.pdbx_description
1 polymer ?
#
loop_
_entity_poly.entity_id
_entity_poly.type
_entity_poly.pdbx_seq_one_letter_code
_entity_poly.pdbx_strand_id
1 'polypeptide(L)'
;MDYQEIARHFQTTSFDPQPFVQTAIDDRKVREKLVENVVDGQNHINEYFNSYLIIKEVATKNPELIYDEWERIWALHTHKNSYHRWIAHDLITQLLVIDHEDKFEAIKRE
;
A
#
# COMPACT_ATOMS: atom_id res chain seq x y z
N MET A 1 -5.58 14.75 11.57
CA MET A 1 -4.45 14.83 10.62
C MET A 1 -4.96 14.47 9.23
N ASP A 2 -4.69 15.31 8.24
CA ASP A 2 -5.09 15.02 6.86
C ASP A 2 -3.90 14.52 6.05
N TYR A 3 -4.17 14.15 4.79
CA TYR A 3 -3.13 13.61 3.91
C TYR A 3 -2.00 14.61 3.69
N GLN A 4 -2.31 15.91 3.54
CA GLN A 4 -1.29 16.93 3.28
C GLN A 4 -0.28 17.02 4.42
N GLU A 5 -0.74 16.88 5.65
CA GLU A 5 0.14 16.88 6.81
C GLU A 5 1.08 15.68 6.77
N ILE A 6 0.57 14.50 6.39
CA ILE A 6 1.37 13.29 6.26
C ILE A 6 2.40 13.47 5.14
N ALA A 7 1.97 14.00 4.00
CA ALA A 7 2.83 14.14 2.82
C ALA A 7 4.04 15.04 3.07
N ARG A 8 3.92 16.01 3.97
CA ARG A 8 5.05 16.88 4.33
C ARG A 8 6.23 16.10 4.90
N HIS A 9 5.98 14.92 5.46
CA HIS A 9 7.02 14.11 6.07
C HIS A 9 7.69 13.16 5.07
N PHE A 10 7.17 13.04 3.84
CA PHE A 10 7.70 12.08 2.85
C PHE A 10 9.12 12.43 2.38
N GLN A 11 9.53 13.67 2.51
CA GLN A 11 10.84 14.11 2.02
C GLN A 11 11.97 13.91 3.03
N THR A 12 11.68 13.34 4.18
CA THR A 12 12.70 13.09 5.19
C THR A 12 13.52 11.85 4.82
N THR A 13 14.81 11.83 5.21
CA THR A 13 15.69 10.72 4.89
C THR A 13 15.44 9.48 5.74
N SER A 14 14.73 9.63 6.85
CA SER A 14 14.45 8.53 7.79
C SER A 14 12.97 8.53 8.12
N PHE A 15 12.14 8.23 7.10
CA PHE A 15 10.69 8.25 7.29
C PHE A 15 10.26 7.12 8.23
N ASP A 16 9.52 7.48 9.28
CA ASP A 16 8.90 6.54 10.20
C ASP A 16 7.39 6.53 9.94
N PRO A 17 6.80 5.40 9.50
CA PRO A 17 5.37 5.35 9.22
C PRO A 17 4.50 5.35 10.49
N GLN A 18 5.04 4.96 11.64
CA GLN A 18 4.23 4.71 12.84
C GLN A 18 3.32 5.86 13.26
N PRO A 19 3.76 7.13 13.26
CA PRO A 19 2.87 8.23 13.68
C PRO A 19 1.62 8.39 12.81
N PHE A 20 1.60 7.81 11.61
CA PHE A 20 0.54 8.02 10.63
C PHE A 20 -0.36 6.81 10.43
N VAL A 21 -0.01 5.66 11.02
CA VAL A 21 -0.73 4.40 10.78
C VAL A 21 -2.16 4.48 11.29
N GLN A 22 -2.37 4.99 12.50
CA GLN A 22 -3.73 5.06 13.05
C GLN A 22 -4.62 5.99 12.24
N THR A 23 -4.09 7.10 11.75
CA THR A 23 -4.84 8.01 10.89
C THR A 23 -5.28 7.29 9.61
N ALA A 24 -4.39 6.50 9.00
CA ALA A 24 -4.72 5.76 7.79
C ALA A 24 -5.75 4.67 8.05
N ILE A 25 -5.76 4.09 9.26
CA ILE A 25 -6.77 3.11 9.66
C ILE A 25 -8.13 3.78 9.81
N ASP A 26 -8.17 4.92 10.49
CA ASP A 26 -9.41 5.58 10.87
C ASP A 26 -10.01 6.44 9.77
N ASP A 27 -9.20 6.99 8.87
CA ASP A 27 -9.65 7.93 7.84
C ASP A 27 -9.54 7.29 6.46
N ARG A 28 -10.69 6.95 5.89
CA ARG A 28 -10.76 6.30 4.58
C ARG A 28 -10.15 7.15 3.48
N LYS A 29 -10.39 8.47 3.50
CA LYS A 29 -9.87 9.35 2.46
C LYS A 29 -8.35 9.41 2.47
N VAL A 30 -7.77 9.47 3.66
CA VAL A 30 -6.31 9.42 3.83
C VAL A 30 -5.78 8.09 3.29
N ARG A 31 -6.40 6.98 3.70
CA ARG A 31 -5.99 5.65 3.28
C ARG A 31 -6.06 5.49 1.76
N GLU A 32 -7.17 5.93 1.14
CA GLU A 32 -7.33 5.83 -0.31
C GLU A 32 -6.27 6.64 -1.05
N LYS A 33 -5.92 7.82 -0.53
CA LYS A 33 -4.89 8.63 -1.16
C LYS A 33 -3.51 7.98 -1.06
N LEU A 34 -3.21 7.35 0.07
CA LEU A 34 -1.95 6.63 0.24
C LEU A 34 -1.88 5.42 -0.70
N VAL A 35 -2.96 4.67 -0.83
CA VAL A 35 -3.03 3.55 -1.78
C VAL A 35 -2.84 4.05 -3.20
N GLU A 36 -3.48 5.17 -3.55
CA GLU A 36 -3.33 5.76 -4.88
C GLU A 36 -1.87 6.08 -5.19
N ASN A 37 -1.15 6.64 -4.23
CA ASN A 37 0.28 6.92 -4.42
C ASN A 37 1.08 5.65 -4.73
N VAL A 38 0.72 4.54 -4.08
CA VAL A 38 1.42 3.26 -4.27
C VAL A 38 1.13 2.69 -5.66
N VAL A 39 -0.15 2.70 -6.08
CA VAL A 39 -0.56 1.98 -7.30
C VAL A 39 -0.42 2.81 -8.57
N ASP A 40 -0.29 4.13 -8.47
CA ASP A 40 -0.14 5.00 -9.64
C ASP A 40 1.10 4.64 -10.46
N GLY A 41 2.20 4.30 -9.80
CA GLY A 41 3.41 3.84 -10.48
C GLY A 41 4.23 4.94 -11.15
N GLN A 42 3.82 6.19 -11.04
CA GLN A 42 4.50 7.33 -11.67
C GLN A 42 5.00 8.37 -10.69
N ASN A 43 4.66 8.23 -9.42
CA ASN A 43 5.07 9.17 -8.39
C ASN A 43 6.56 9.03 -8.07
N HIS A 44 7.13 10.07 -7.46
CA HIS A 44 8.49 10.01 -6.96
C HIS A 44 8.61 8.93 -5.87
N ILE A 45 9.79 8.32 -5.77
CA ILE A 45 10.04 7.22 -4.82
C ILE A 45 9.67 7.60 -3.39
N ASN A 46 9.93 8.85 -2.97
CA ASN A 46 9.59 9.29 -1.62
C ASN A 46 8.08 9.29 -1.37
N GLU A 47 7.28 9.50 -2.39
CA GLU A 47 5.82 9.44 -2.26
C GLU A 47 5.31 8.01 -2.24
N TYR A 48 5.65 7.21 -3.25
CA TYR A 48 5.07 5.88 -3.34
C TYR A 48 5.65 4.92 -2.29
N PHE A 49 6.95 4.99 -2.01
CA PHE A 49 7.56 4.07 -1.06
C PHE A 49 7.17 4.41 0.38
N ASN A 50 7.15 5.69 0.73
CA ASN A 50 6.73 6.09 2.08
C ASN A 50 5.24 5.84 2.30
N SER A 51 4.41 6.07 1.28
CA SER A 51 2.99 5.67 1.34
C SER A 51 2.86 4.16 1.54
N TYR A 52 3.67 3.37 0.83
CA TYR A 52 3.69 1.93 0.99
C TYR A 52 4.03 1.52 2.42
N LEU A 53 5.01 2.18 3.06
CA LEU A 53 5.37 1.84 4.43
C LEU A 53 4.19 2.00 5.39
N ILE A 54 3.37 3.03 5.20
CA ILE A 54 2.16 3.22 6.01
C ILE A 54 1.13 2.14 5.66
N ILE A 55 0.88 1.90 4.38
CA ILE A 55 -0.12 0.92 3.93
C ILE A 55 0.26 -0.49 4.36
N LYS A 56 1.54 -0.83 4.37
CA LYS A 56 2.01 -2.12 4.86
C LYS A 56 1.62 -2.33 6.32
N GLU A 57 1.79 -1.30 7.15
CA GLU A 57 1.41 -1.39 8.56
C GLU A 57 -0.10 -1.53 8.72
N VAL A 58 -0.87 -0.81 7.91
CA VAL A 58 -2.33 -0.95 7.90
C VAL A 58 -2.72 -2.37 7.50
N ALA A 59 -2.11 -2.91 6.45
CA ALA A 59 -2.40 -4.27 5.98
C ALA A 59 -2.03 -5.33 7.02
N THR A 60 -0.97 -5.10 7.78
CA THR A 60 -0.56 -6.02 8.84
C THR A 60 -1.56 -6.00 10.00
N LYS A 61 -2.04 -4.82 10.38
CA LYS A 61 -2.96 -4.67 11.51
C LYS A 61 -4.41 -4.96 11.14
N ASN A 62 -4.85 -4.43 10.00
CA ASN A 62 -6.24 -4.53 9.53
C ASN A 62 -6.27 -4.83 8.03
N PRO A 63 -5.90 -6.05 7.62
CA PRO A 63 -5.82 -6.38 6.18
C PRO A 63 -7.14 -6.19 5.45
N GLU A 64 -8.28 -6.30 6.15
CA GLU A 64 -9.60 -6.07 5.54
C GLU A 64 -9.73 -4.70 4.88
N LEU A 65 -9.02 -3.70 5.42
CA LEU A 65 -9.13 -2.33 4.91
C LEU A 65 -8.43 -2.17 3.56
N ILE A 66 -7.53 -3.09 3.21
CA ILE A 66 -6.72 -3.01 1.98
C ILE A 66 -7.15 -4.09 0.98
N TYR A 67 -7.91 -5.08 1.40
CA TYR A 67 -8.23 -6.25 0.58
C TYR A 67 -8.90 -5.89 -0.75
N ASP A 68 -9.77 -4.89 -0.77
CA ASP A 68 -10.47 -4.46 -1.99
C ASP A 68 -9.53 -3.85 -3.03
N GLU A 69 -8.32 -3.50 -2.63
CA GLU A 69 -7.31 -2.94 -3.53
C GLU A 69 -6.40 -4.01 -4.15
N TRP A 70 -6.70 -5.29 -3.92
CA TRP A 70 -5.88 -6.42 -4.36
C TRP A 70 -5.50 -6.33 -5.84
N GLU A 71 -6.48 -6.14 -6.72
CA GLU A 71 -6.24 -6.16 -8.16
C GLU A 71 -5.35 -5.00 -8.59
N ARG A 72 -5.56 -3.82 -8.01
CA ARG A 72 -4.74 -2.64 -8.32
C ARG A 72 -3.31 -2.82 -7.83
N ILE A 73 -3.15 -3.40 -6.65
CA ILE A 73 -1.82 -3.69 -6.08
C ILE A 73 -1.12 -4.75 -6.93
N TRP A 74 -1.82 -5.84 -7.25
CA TRP A 74 -1.21 -6.92 -8.03
C TRP A 74 -0.82 -6.47 -9.43
N ALA A 75 -1.51 -5.50 -10.00
CA ALA A 75 -1.15 -4.96 -11.31
C ALA A 75 0.30 -4.44 -11.36
N LEU A 76 0.87 -4.07 -10.21
CA LEU A 76 2.26 -3.61 -10.14
C LEU A 76 3.28 -4.73 -10.36
N HIS A 77 2.87 -6.00 -10.32
CA HIS A 77 3.83 -7.11 -10.44
C HIS A 77 4.52 -7.18 -11.80
N THR A 78 3.96 -6.53 -12.82
CA THR A 78 4.56 -6.44 -14.15
C THR A 78 5.20 -5.09 -14.44
N HIS A 79 5.25 -4.20 -13.43
CA HIS A 79 5.84 -2.87 -13.61
C HIS A 79 7.33 -3.01 -13.92
N LYS A 80 7.86 -2.13 -14.77
CA LYS A 80 9.27 -2.17 -15.16
C LYS A 80 10.24 -1.85 -14.02
N ASN A 81 9.76 -1.15 -12.98
CA ASN A 81 10.56 -0.78 -11.82
C ASN A 81 10.50 -1.91 -10.78
N SER A 82 11.66 -2.40 -10.34
CA SER A 82 11.74 -3.52 -9.40
C SER A 82 11.14 -3.20 -8.04
N TYR A 83 11.18 -1.95 -7.59
CA TYR A 83 10.56 -1.57 -6.31
C TYR A 83 9.05 -1.76 -6.36
N HIS A 84 8.41 -1.38 -7.47
CA HIS A 84 6.96 -1.58 -7.61
C HIS A 84 6.61 -3.06 -7.64
N ARG A 85 7.40 -3.89 -8.34
CA ARG A 85 7.16 -5.33 -8.36
C ARG A 85 7.28 -5.93 -6.96
N TRP A 86 8.29 -5.50 -6.21
CA TRP A 86 8.50 -5.99 -4.85
C TRP A 86 7.34 -5.58 -3.93
N ILE A 87 6.88 -4.32 -4.04
CA ILE A 87 5.74 -3.83 -3.26
C ILE A 87 4.50 -4.67 -3.51
N ALA A 88 4.22 -5.00 -4.78
CA ALA A 88 3.08 -5.84 -5.12
C ALA A 88 3.14 -7.18 -4.39
N HIS A 89 4.29 -7.86 -4.45
CA HIS A 89 4.44 -9.17 -3.80
C HIS A 89 4.32 -9.06 -2.28
N ASP A 90 4.93 -8.04 -1.69
CA ASP A 90 4.88 -7.87 -0.25
C ASP A 90 3.47 -7.62 0.25
N LEU A 91 2.75 -6.68 -0.37
CA LEU A 91 1.39 -6.35 0.08
C LEU A 91 0.42 -7.52 -0.15
N ILE A 92 0.53 -8.21 -1.28
CA ILE A 92 -0.32 -9.37 -1.54
C ILE A 92 -0.06 -10.46 -0.48
N THR A 93 1.20 -10.68 -0.10
CA THR A 93 1.54 -11.62 0.96
C THR A 93 0.85 -11.27 2.27
N GLN A 94 0.79 -9.98 2.62
CA GLN A 94 0.10 -9.54 3.83
C GLN A 94 -1.40 -9.81 3.77
N LEU A 95 -1.99 -9.76 2.58
CA LEU A 95 -3.42 -9.95 2.41
C LEU A 95 -3.85 -11.42 2.32
N LEU A 96 -2.91 -12.35 2.16
CA LEU A 96 -3.22 -13.77 2.07
C LEU A 96 -3.94 -14.30 3.30
N VAL A 97 -3.67 -13.72 4.47
CA VAL A 97 -4.25 -14.19 5.74
C VAL A 97 -5.77 -14.07 5.78
N ILE A 98 -6.35 -13.19 4.95
CA ILE A 98 -7.79 -12.97 4.94
C ILE A 98 -8.40 -13.15 3.55
N ASP A 99 -7.73 -13.86 2.66
CA ASP A 99 -8.14 -14.03 1.27
C ASP A 99 -9.40 -14.91 1.15
N HIS A 100 -10.52 -14.38 1.59
CA HIS A 100 -11.79 -15.11 1.64
C HIS A 100 -12.47 -15.24 0.27
N GLU A 101 -12.00 -14.49 -0.73
CA GLU A 101 -12.53 -14.58 -2.10
C GLU A 101 -11.64 -15.41 -3.02
N ASP A 102 -10.63 -16.09 -2.45
CA ASP A 102 -9.70 -16.94 -3.21
C ASP A 102 -9.03 -16.20 -4.37
N LYS A 103 -8.69 -14.95 -4.17
CA LYS A 103 -8.03 -14.14 -5.20
C LYS A 103 -6.65 -14.68 -5.57
N PHE A 104 -5.98 -15.31 -4.62
CA PHE A 104 -4.68 -15.91 -4.88
C PHE A 104 -4.75 -17.08 -5.86
N GLU A 105 -5.85 -17.84 -5.82
CA GLU A 105 -6.05 -18.93 -6.78
C GLU A 105 -6.11 -18.41 -8.21
N ALA A 106 -6.72 -17.25 -8.43
CA ALA A 106 -6.76 -16.64 -9.75
C ALA A 106 -5.35 -16.28 -10.23
N ILE A 107 -4.47 -15.80 -9.33
CA ILE A 107 -3.08 -15.50 -9.67
C ILE A 107 -2.35 -16.77 -10.10
N LYS A 108 -2.54 -17.88 -9.37
CA LYS A 108 -1.84 -19.14 -9.67
C LYS A 108 -2.24 -19.73 -11.03
N ARG A 109 -3.39 -19.32 -11.57
CA ARG A 109 -3.86 -19.80 -12.87
C ARG A 109 -3.34 -18.98 -14.05
N GLU A 110 -2.68 -17.88 -13.79
CA GLU A 110 -2.08 -17.03 -14.83
C GLU A 110 -0.75 -17.66 -15.39
#